data_25ce0527d8aa06a9bfbd3b0a7f93042a
#
_entry.id   25ce0527d8aa06a9bfbd3b0a7f93042a
#
_cell.length_a   1.000
_cell.length_b   1.000
_cell.length_c   1.000
_cell.angle_alpha   90.00
_cell.angle_beta   90.00
_cell.angle_gamma   90.00
#
_symmetry.space_group_name_H-M   'P 1'
#
loop_
_entity.id
_entity.type
_entity.pdbx_description
1 polymer ?
#
loop_
_entity_poly.entity_id
_entity_poly.type
_entity_poly.pdbx_seq_one_letter_code
_entity_poly.pdbx_strand_id
1 'polypeptide(L)'
;MKKRFLTTVALAIGFSSLSALPATIEPATVHAATVQNNNQAVALKANQLINTAKGLIGKATYSSTIYKSTAPYKFSCATFLMYIFEKNGVDLATYNEDYMIKQGTYVPRSQLQKGDLVFFKSKKTGTDPDHVGMYIGNNKIIHMADSKQNIVISDLNSKPYYKENYVTARRVLPSLMSANPATKGDKIVEKAYATKNSAKIGSINNDASLRFTTGGFIEYTYRKNGVSLNTKTISAQMKLGTAVSKANLKKGDLVFFNSKKGSKIPTQVAIYAGDHRLIIPTTSGVITRVLLVDYYKDHYITARRVMK
;
A
#
# COMPACT_ATOMS: atom_id res chain seq x y z
N MET A 1 56.07 -4.06 79.31
CA MET A 1 55.75 -4.96 78.21
C MET A 1 54.24 -5.18 78.15
N LYS A 2 53.52 -4.53 77.27
CA LYS A 2 52.07 -4.60 77.14
C LYS A 2 51.74 -5.44 75.91
N LYS A 3 51.15 -6.61 76.17
CA LYS A 3 50.59 -7.49 75.10
C LYS A 3 49.25 -6.92 74.65
N ARG A 4 49.13 -6.64 73.36
CA ARG A 4 47.85 -6.31 72.72
C ARG A 4 47.20 -7.58 72.15
N PHE A 5 46.01 -7.85 72.58
CA PHE A 5 45.13 -8.87 71.99
C PHE A 5 44.48 -8.30 70.72
N LEU A 6 44.62 -8.99 69.61
CA LEU A 6 43.84 -8.74 68.38
C LEU A 6 42.57 -9.61 68.43
N THR A 7 41.45 -8.94 68.45
CA THR A 7 40.14 -9.59 68.30
C THR A 7 39.78 -9.60 66.81
N THR A 8 39.68 -10.79 66.25
CA THR A 8 39.24 -10.96 64.84
C THR A 8 37.71 -10.93 64.81
N VAL A 9 37.13 -9.92 64.12
CA VAL A 9 35.68 -9.88 63.83
C VAL A 9 35.48 -10.54 62.48
N ALA A 10 34.77 -11.66 62.48
CA ALA A 10 34.33 -12.31 61.25
C ALA A 10 33.08 -11.61 60.72
N LEU A 11 33.22 -10.98 59.57
CA LEU A 11 32.12 -10.34 58.86
C LEU A 11 31.45 -11.37 57.97
N ALA A 12 30.25 -11.85 58.31
CA ALA A 12 29.43 -12.71 57.50
C ALA A 12 28.81 -11.87 56.39
N ILE A 13 29.26 -12.06 55.13
CA ILE A 13 28.63 -11.48 53.96
C ILE A 13 27.45 -12.37 53.54
N GLY A 14 26.25 -11.92 53.89
CA GLY A 14 25.03 -12.51 53.38
C GLY A 14 24.85 -12.18 51.87
N PHE A 15 24.96 -13.20 51.01
CA PHE A 15 24.54 -13.08 49.63
C PHE A 15 23.01 -13.05 49.56
N SER A 16 22.41 -11.86 49.49
CA SER A 16 21.04 -11.69 49.04
C SER A 16 21.02 -11.85 47.51
N SER A 17 20.52 -12.98 47.01
CA SER A 17 20.22 -13.18 45.62
C SER A 17 19.10 -12.21 45.22
N LEU A 18 19.49 -11.08 44.62
CA LEU A 18 18.54 -10.23 43.90
C LEU A 18 18.14 -10.95 42.62
N SER A 19 17.01 -11.64 42.64
CA SER A 19 16.35 -12.10 41.41
C SER A 19 15.88 -10.87 40.64
N ALA A 20 16.66 -10.49 39.62
CA ALA A 20 16.25 -9.50 38.65
C ALA A 20 15.03 -10.03 37.92
N LEU A 21 13.85 -9.50 38.21
CA LEU A 21 12.67 -9.64 37.39
C LEU A 21 13.01 -9.09 35.99
N PRO A 22 12.66 -9.80 34.90
CA PRO A 22 12.85 -9.26 33.58
C PRO A 22 12.06 -7.95 33.49
N ALA A 23 12.75 -6.86 33.13
CA ALA A 23 12.12 -5.58 32.87
C ALA A 23 11.11 -5.79 31.76
N THR A 24 9.83 -5.77 32.09
CA THR A 24 8.76 -5.73 31.09
C THR A 24 8.90 -4.41 30.36
N ILE A 25 9.30 -4.47 29.07
CA ILE A 25 9.32 -3.30 28.21
C ILE A 25 7.89 -2.78 28.13
N GLU A 26 7.67 -1.57 28.61
CA GLU A 26 6.33 -0.97 28.65
C GLU A 26 5.74 -0.89 27.23
N PRO A 27 4.43 -1.20 27.04
CA PRO A 27 3.79 -1.19 25.70
C PRO A 27 3.96 0.14 24.96
N ALA A 28 4.07 1.26 25.69
CA ALA A 28 4.24 2.59 25.11
C ALA A 28 5.59 2.79 24.38
N THR A 29 6.68 2.24 24.90
CA THR A 29 8.01 2.37 24.27
C THR A 29 8.13 1.56 22.99
N VAL A 30 7.55 0.34 22.96
CA VAL A 30 7.50 -0.50 21.75
C VAL A 30 6.64 0.17 20.68
N HIS A 31 5.51 0.74 21.05
CA HIS A 31 4.62 1.43 20.11
C HIS A 31 5.30 2.66 19.49
N ALA A 32 5.97 3.50 20.28
CA ALA A 32 6.68 4.68 19.81
C ALA A 32 7.82 4.31 18.83
N ALA A 33 8.63 3.30 19.15
CA ALA A 33 9.69 2.82 18.28
C ALA A 33 9.16 2.26 16.94
N THR A 34 8.04 1.54 16.96
CA THR A 34 7.39 1.00 15.76
C THR A 34 6.85 2.12 14.86
N VAL A 35 6.21 3.13 15.43
CA VAL A 35 5.71 4.31 14.68
C VAL A 35 6.86 5.09 14.07
N GLN A 36 7.95 5.30 14.80
CA GLN A 36 9.13 6.00 14.29
C GLN A 36 9.79 5.26 13.13
N ASN A 37 9.94 3.94 13.21
CA ASN A 37 10.49 3.12 12.14
C ASN A 37 9.61 3.15 10.88
N ASN A 38 8.29 3.14 11.03
CA ASN A 38 7.36 3.25 9.90
C ASN A 38 7.46 4.62 9.23
N ASN A 39 7.55 5.71 9.99
CA ASN A 39 7.69 7.06 9.44
C ASN A 39 9.00 7.22 8.66
N GLN A 40 10.11 6.66 9.14
CA GLN A 40 11.38 6.65 8.43
C GLN A 40 11.30 5.86 7.11
N ALA A 41 10.69 4.68 7.13
CA ALA A 41 10.48 3.87 5.91
C ALA A 41 9.63 4.61 4.88
N VAL A 42 8.57 5.29 5.31
CA VAL A 42 7.71 6.13 4.44
C VAL A 42 8.52 7.29 3.85
N ALA A 43 9.34 7.97 4.64
CA ALA A 43 10.17 9.08 4.17
C ALA A 43 11.23 8.62 3.13
N LEU A 44 11.86 7.47 3.36
CA LEU A 44 12.78 6.85 2.40
C LEU A 44 12.07 6.50 1.09
N LYS A 45 10.88 5.90 1.16
CA LYS A 45 10.06 5.57 -0.01
C LYS A 45 9.68 6.84 -0.79
N ALA A 46 9.25 7.90 -0.10
CA ALA A 46 8.94 9.19 -0.74
C ALA A 46 10.14 9.76 -1.51
N ASN A 47 11.35 9.70 -0.94
CA ASN A 47 12.56 10.13 -1.63
C ASN A 47 12.87 9.28 -2.87
N GLN A 48 12.65 7.95 -2.82
CA GLN A 48 12.81 7.06 -4.00
C GLN A 48 11.83 7.44 -5.12
N LEU A 49 10.55 7.68 -4.79
CA LEU A 49 9.54 8.15 -5.74
C LEU A 49 9.96 9.47 -6.40
N ILE A 50 10.41 10.43 -5.60
CA ILE A 50 10.85 11.75 -6.08
C ILE A 50 12.05 11.61 -7.03
N ASN A 51 13.04 10.78 -6.69
CA ASN A 51 14.19 10.55 -7.55
C ASN A 51 13.79 9.91 -8.88
N THR A 52 12.90 8.91 -8.87
CA THR A 52 12.36 8.31 -10.09
C THR A 52 11.60 9.34 -10.94
N ALA A 53 10.77 10.17 -10.31
CA ALA A 53 10.02 11.21 -10.99
C ALA A 53 10.94 12.24 -11.65
N LYS A 54 11.95 12.74 -10.93
CA LYS A 54 12.95 13.69 -11.46
C LYS A 54 13.77 13.10 -12.61
N GLY A 55 14.11 11.81 -12.55
CA GLY A 55 14.82 11.09 -13.60
C GLY A 55 14.07 10.98 -14.92
N LEU A 56 12.76 11.26 -14.93
CA LEU A 56 11.90 11.27 -16.13
C LEU A 56 11.71 12.65 -16.77
N ILE A 57 12.15 13.73 -16.11
CA ILE A 57 12.11 15.09 -16.70
C ILE A 57 12.91 15.09 -18.01
N GLY A 58 12.30 15.63 -19.07
CA GLY A 58 12.87 15.65 -20.40
C GLY A 58 12.85 14.32 -21.16
N LYS A 59 12.39 13.20 -20.53
CA LYS A 59 12.34 11.87 -21.15
C LYS A 59 10.93 11.37 -21.43
N ALA A 60 9.91 12.00 -20.87
CA ALA A 60 8.52 11.61 -21.03
C ALA A 60 7.70 12.78 -21.59
N THR A 61 6.73 12.45 -22.44
CA THR A 61 5.80 13.42 -23.04
C THR A 61 4.39 13.21 -22.51
N TYR A 62 3.60 14.28 -22.48
CA TYR A 62 2.22 14.24 -22.07
C TYR A 62 1.34 13.49 -23.10
N SER A 63 0.42 12.69 -22.62
CA SER A 63 -0.71 12.17 -23.39
C SER A 63 -1.88 11.87 -22.47
N SER A 64 -3.06 12.37 -22.81
CA SER A 64 -4.31 12.08 -22.09
C SER A 64 -4.91 10.71 -22.47
N THR A 65 -4.48 10.11 -23.59
CA THR A 65 -5.09 8.90 -24.16
C THR A 65 -4.14 7.70 -24.24
N ILE A 66 -2.83 7.95 -24.27
CA ILE A 66 -1.81 6.91 -24.44
C ILE A 66 -0.98 6.78 -23.17
N TYR A 67 -0.96 5.59 -22.59
CA TYR A 67 -0.01 5.20 -21.56
C TYR A 67 1.11 4.35 -22.18
N LYS A 68 2.37 4.78 -21.99
CA LYS A 68 3.54 4.01 -22.44
C LYS A 68 4.63 4.04 -21.35
N SER A 69 4.87 2.89 -20.75
CA SER A 69 5.80 2.68 -19.62
C SER A 69 7.23 2.35 -20.04
N THR A 70 7.53 2.37 -21.35
CA THR A 70 8.87 2.20 -21.95
C THR A 70 9.22 3.40 -22.79
N ALA A 71 10.52 3.67 -22.97
CA ALA A 71 10.97 4.81 -23.79
C ALA A 71 10.53 4.66 -25.28
N PRO A 72 10.12 5.71 -25.93
CA PRO A 72 9.81 7.03 -25.39
C PRO A 72 8.52 7.01 -24.56
N TYR A 73 8.64 7.47 -23.30
CA TYR A 73 7.53 7.44 -22.32
C TYR A 73 6.39 8.38 -22.68
N LYS A 74 5.13 7.96 -22.37
CA LYS A 74 3.94 8.79 -22.49
C LYS A 74 3.03 8.65 -21.28
N PHE A 75 2.65 9.76 -20.66
CA PHE A 75 1.84 9.77 -19.44
C PHE A 75 0.82 10.91 -19.43
N SER A 76 -0.32 10.68 -18.79
CA SER A 76 -1.15 11.73 -18.18
C SER A 76 -0.62 12.06 -16.77
N CYS A 77 -1.23 13.03 -16.06
CA CYS A 77 -0.87 13.35 -14.69
C CYS A 77 -1.01 12.13 -13.76
N ALA A 78 -2.11 11.40 -13.83
CA ALA A 78 -2.35 10.21 -12.99
C ALA A 78 -1.50 9.01 -13.40
N THR A 79 -1.34 8.74 -14.71
CA THR A 79 -0.51 7.61 -15.16
C THR A 79 0.97 7.83 -14.91
N PHE A 80 1.44 9.07 -14.85
CA PHE A 80 2.79 9.41 -14.40
C PHE A 80 3.00 8.99 -12.93
N LEU A 81 2.07 9.35 -12.04
CA LEU A 81 2.14 8.94 -10.64
C LEU A 81 2.03 7.41 -10.50
N MET A 82 1.07 6.78 -11.18
CA MET A 82 0.96 5.33 -11.19
C MET A 82 2.30 4.67 -11.56
N TYR A 83 2.94 5.13 -12.63
CA TYR A 83 4.22 4.58 -13.09
C TYR A 83 5.33 4.73 -12.05
N ILE A 84 5.53 5.92 -11.46
CA ILE A 84 6.61 6.13 -10.49
C ILE A 84 6.39 5.32 -9.20
N PHE A 85 5.13 5.14 -8.77
CA PHE A 85 4.80 4.29 -7.64
C PHE A 85 5.10 2.82 -7.95
N GLU A 86 4.63 2.27 -9.07
CA GLU A 86 4.90 0.88 -9.47
C GLU A 86 6.41 0.60 -9.61
N LYS A 87 7.18 1.52 -10.20
CA LYS A 87 8.64 1.39 -10.31
C LYS A 87 9.37 1.30 -8.98
N ASN A 88 8.77 1.80 -7.92
CA ASN A 88 9.31 1.77 -6.57
C ASN A 88 8.64 0.71 -5.67
N GLY A 89 7.92 -0.26 -6.26
CA GLY A 89 7.35 -1.41 -5.56
C GLY A 89 6.14 -1.08 -4.69
N VAL A 90 5.45 0.04 -4.95
CA VAL A 90 4.18 0.42 -4.34
C VAL A 90 3.16 0.71 -5.45
N ASP A 91 1.89 0.38 -5.22
CA ASP A 91 0.88 0.36 -6.28
C ASP A 91 -0.38 1.13 -5.86
N LEU A 92 -0.70 2.20 -6.58
CA LEU A 92 -1.94 2.97 -6.40
C LEU A 92 -3.17 2.21 -6.90
N ALA A 93 -2.99 1.17 -7.72
CA ALA A 93 -4.02 0.34 -8.34
C ALA A 93 -5.03 1.11 -9.20
N THR A 94 -4.72 2.34 -9.57
CA THR A 94 -5.56 3.21 -10.40
C THR A 94 -4.72 4.23 -11.16
N TYR A 95 -5.24 4.66 -12.30
CA TYR A 95 -4.74 5.76 -13.13
C TYR A 95 -5.76 6.90 -13.25
N ASN A 96 -6.74 6.95 -12.31
CA ASN A 96 -7.81 7.93 -12.30
C ASN A 96 -7.75 8.74 -10.99
N GLU A 97 -7.75 10.05 -11.08
CA GLU A 97 -7.66 11.02 -9.99
C GLU A 97 -8.83 10.87 -9.01
N ASP A 98 -10.05 10.57 -9.51
CA ASP A 98 -11.26 10.40 -8.68
C ASP A 98 -11.16 9.24 -7.69
N TYR A 99 -10.33 8.25 -8.02
CA TYR A 99 -10.05 7.13 -7.13
C TYR A 99 -8.80 7.37 -6.28
N MET A 100 -7.78 8.06 -6.81
CA MET A 100 -6.59 8.41 -6.05
C MET A 100 -6.93 9.33 -4.87
N ILE A 101 -7.83 10.30 -5.07
CA ILE A 101 -8.25 11.26 -4.02
C ILE A 101 -8.99 10.58 -2.85
N LYS A 102 -9.50 9.37 -3.04
CA LYS A 102 -10.20 8.58 -2.01
C LYS A 102 -9.27 7.64 -1.23
N GLN A 103 -8.01 7.56 -1.62
CA GLN A 103 -7.00 6.74 -0.94
C GLN A 103 -6.24 7.53 0.13
N GLY A 104 -5.62 6.81 1.06
CA GLY A 104 -4.82 7.39 2.13
C GLY A 104 -5.62 8.24 3.10
N THR A 105 -4.93 9.08 3.83
CA THR A 105 -5.52 10.01 4.81
C THR A 105 -5.48 11.43 4.28
N TYR A 106 -6.49 12.23 4.65
CA TYR A 106 -6.51 13.67 4.38
C TYR A 106 -5.30 14.37 5.01
N VAL A 107 -4.72 15.33 4.31
CA VAL A 107 -3.60 16.15 4.77
C VAL A 107 -3.94 17.64 4.61
N PRO A 108 -3.95 18.43 5.69
CA PRO A 108 -4.03 19.87 5.60
C PRO A 108 -2.84 20.42 4.79
N ARG A 109 -3.04 21.47 3.99
CA ARG A 109 -1.99 22.07 3.15
C ARG A 109 -0.73 22.46 3.95
N SER A 110 -0.89 22.91 5.19
CA SER A 110 0.20 23.28 6.10
C SER A 110 1.01 22.09 6.62
N GLN A 111 0.50 20.84 6.47
CA GLN A 111 1.13 19.61 6.97
C GLN A 111 1.62 18.69 5.83
N LEU A 112 1.77 19.23 4.62
CA LEU A 112 2.26 18.48 3.47
C LEU A 112 3.65 17.92 3.72
N GLN A 113 3.84 16.65 3.39
CA GLN A 113 5.10 15.92 3.46
C GLN A 113 5.46 15.33 2.09
N LYS A 114 6.75 15.11 1.84
CA LYS A 114 7.22 14.46 0.61
C LYS A 114 6.46 13.15 0.36
N GLY A 115 5.97 12.98 -0.88
CA GLY A 115 5.18 11.82 -1.28
C GLY A 115 3.67 11.97 -1.13
N ASP A 116 3.16 13.05 -0.51
CA ASP A 116 1.73 13.35 -0.49
C ASP A 116 1.24 13.67 -1.90
N LEU A 117 0.08 13.16 -2.27
CA LEU A 117 -0.60 13.49 -3.51
C LEU A 117 -1.42 14.76 -3.32
N VAL A 118 -1.24 15.73 -4.21
CA VAL A 118 -1.93 17.02 -4.18
C VAL A 118 -2.85 17.11 -5.39
N PHE A 119 -4.11 17.43 -5.17
CA PHE A 119 -5.16 17.43 -6.17
C PHE A 119 -5.64 18.84 -6.48
N PHE A 120 -5.91 19.08 -7.75
CA PHE A 120 -6.37 20.36 -8.27
C PHE A 120 -7.59 20.14 -9.16
N LYS A 121 -8.49 21.12 -9.18
CA LYS A 121 -9.64 21.18 -10.10
C LYS A 121 -9.39 22.18 -11.22
N SER A 122 -10.14 22.08 -12.30
CA SER A 122 -10.28 23.17 -13.26
C SER A 122 -11.60 23.91 -13.05
N LYS A 123 -11.75 25.05 -13.70
CA LYS A 123 -13.05 25.75 -13.77
C LYS A 123 -14.12 24.88 -14.43
N LYS A 124 -13.70 23.95 -15.30
CA LYS A 124 -14.58 23.05 -16.03
C LYS A 124 -15.13 21.91 -15.15
N THR A 125 -14.28 21.35 -14.30
CA THR A 125 -14.66 20.20 -13.43
C THR A 125 -15.30 20.61 -12.10
N GLY A 126 -15.28 21.89 -11.77
CA GLY A 126 -15.88 22.40 -10.54
C GLY A 126 -15.13 21.93 -9.30
N THR A 127 -15.66 20.92 -8.59
CA THR A 127 -15.06 20.35 -7.37
C THR A 127 -14.28 19.06 -7.62
N ASP A 128 -14.51 18.38 -8.74
CA ASP A 128 -13.83 17.13 -9.08
C ASP A 128 -12.40 17.39 -9.49
N PRO A 129 -11.44 16.57 -9.06
CA PRO A 129 -10.04 16.75 -9.47
C PRO A 129 -9.87 16.38 -10.94
N ASP A 130 -9.18 17.21 -11.70
CA ASP A 130 -8.74 16.92 -13.06
C ASP A 130 -7.22 16.94 -13.21
N HIS A 131 -6.53 17.17 -12.10
CA HIS A 131 -5.09 17.15 -12.06
C HIS A 131 -4.54 16.69 -10.69
N VAL A 132 -3.42 16.00 -10.75
CA VAL A 132 -2.72 15.51 -9.55
C VAL A 132 -1.21 15.65 -9.72
N GLY A 133 -0.53 16.01 -8.62
CA GLY A 133 0.93 16.04 -8.50
C GLY A 133 1.39 15.44 -7.20
N MET A 134 2.70 15.18 -7.08
CA MET A 134 3.31 14.69 -5.84
C MET A 134 4.12 15.79 -5.18
N TYR A 135 3.86 16.01 -3.89
CA TYR A 135 4.61 16.99 -3.09
C TYR A 135 6.05 16.51 -2.86
N ILE A 136 7.03 17.40 -3.11
CA ILE A 136 8.45 17.09 -3.03
C ILE A 136 9.20 17.88 -1.96
N GLY A 137 8.47 18.61 -1.11
CA GLY A 137 9.04 19.52 -0.10
C GLY A 137 9.16 20.95 -0.60
N ASN A 138 9.45 21.88 0.31
CA ASN A 138 9.69 23.31 0.02
C ASN A 138 8.59 23.94 -0.83
N ASN A 139 7.33 23.63 -0.52
CA ASN A 139 6.14 24.12 -1.21
C ASN A 139 6.08 23.79 -2.72
N LYS A 140 6.76 22.70 -3.15
CA LYS A 140 6.84 22.29 -4.55
C LYS A 140 6.19 20.94 -4.79
N ILE A 141 5.61 20.79 -5.99
CA ILE A 141 5.12 19.52 -6.53
C ILE A 141 5.88 19.15 -7.79
N ILE A 142 6.02 17.85 -8.06
CA ILE A 142 6.41 17.31 -9.37
C ILE A 142 5.18 16.66 -10.00
N HIS A 143 4.92 16.97 -11.27
CA HIS A 143 3.72 16.50 -11.97
C HIS A 143 3.92 16.51 -13.49
N MET A 144 3.15 15.71 -14.19
CA MET A 144 2.98 15.80 -15.64
C MET A 144 1.93 16.91 -15.92
N ALA A 145 2.36 18.08 -16.32
CA ALA A 145 1.51 19.28 -16.41
C ALA A 145 0.57 19.25 -17.62
N ASP A 146 1.13 19.38 -18.81
CA ASP A 146 0.42 19.45 -20.08
C ASP A 146 1.35 19.07 -21.25
N SER A 147 0.85 19.14 -22.49
CA SER A 147 1.61 18.79 -23.70
C SER A 147 2.75 19.76 -24.05
N LYS A 148 2.76 20.97 -23.48
CA LYS A 148 3.81 21.98 -23.73
C LYS A 148 4.94 21.85 -22.71
N GLN A 149 4.59 21.59 -21.44
CA GLN A 149 5.53 21.59 -20.33
C GLN A 149 6.02 20.17 -19.99
N ASN A 150 5.22 19.15 -20.24
CA ASN A 150 5.47 17.76 -19.83
C ASN A 150 5.69 17.64 -18.31
N ILE A 151 6.75 16.93 -17.86
CA ILE A 151 7.05 16.81 -16.44
C ILE A 151 7.80 18.05 -15.96
N VAL A 152 7.21 18.75 -14.99
CA VAL A 152 7.79 19.95 -14.37
C VAL A 152 7.70 19.91 -12.85
N ILE A 153 8.52 20.77 -12.23
CA ILE A 153 8.42 21.10 -10.81
C ILE A 153 7.78 22.47 -10.72
N SER A 154 6.66 22.57 -10.00
CA SER A 154 5.93 23.81 -9.79
C SER A 154 5.87 24.16 -8.31
N ASP A 155 5.97 25.46 -8.01
CA ASP A 155 5.76 25.98 -6.67
C ASP A 155 4.26 26.23 -6.46
N LEU A 156 3.71 25.75 -5.34
CA LEU A 156 2.28 25.84 -5.01
C LEU A 156 1.78 27.26 -4.76
N ASN A 157 2.69 28.20 -4.50
CA ASN A 157 2.34 29.62 -4.24
C ASN A 157 2.65 30.55 -5.41
N SER A 158 3.47 30.12 -6.38
CA SER A 158 3.98 31.00 -7.44
C SER A 158 3.01 31.26 -8.59
N LYS A 159 2.03 30.34 -8.80
CA LYS A 159 1.04 30.47 -9.88
C LYS A 159 -0.36 30.55 -9.31
N PRO A 160 -1.21 31.47 -9.79
CA PRO A 160 -2.61 31.58 -9.36
C PRO A 160 -3.36 30.24 -9.47
N TYR A 161 -3.09 29.47 -10.55
CA TYR A 161 -3.72 28.16 -10.77
C TYR A 161 -3.60 27.22 -9.55
N TYR A 162 -2.40 27.01 -9.00
CA TYR A 162 -2.20 26.07 -7.87
C TYR A 162 -2.77 26.58 -6.55
N LYS A 163 -2.88 27.91 -6.40
CA LYS A 163 -3.46 28.53 -5.22
C LYS A 163 -4.99 28.45 -5.25
N GLU A 164 -5.59 28.79 -6.39
CA GLU A 164 -7.04 28.94 -6.55
C GLU A 164 -7.76 27.61 -6.80
N ASN A 165 -7.08 26.65 -7.45
CA ASN A 165 -7.66 25.37 -7.82
C ASN A 165 -7.24 24.20 -6.93
N TYR A 166 -6.55 24.44 -5.84
CA TYR A 166 -6.24 23.42 -4.84
C TYR A 166 -7.52 22.83 -4.26
N VAL A 167 -7.65 21.51 -4.31
CA VAL A 167 -8.79 20.77 -3.76
C VAL A 167 -8.42 20.18 -2.40
N THR A 168 -7.41 19.33 -2.36
CA THR A 168 -7.01 18.59 -1.17
C THR A 168 -5.64 17.94 -1.36
N ALA A 169 -5.12 17.31 -0.28
CA ALA A 169 -4.01 16.40 -0.37
C ALA A 169 -4.27 15.09 0.37
N ARG A 170 -3.62 14.02 -0.08
CA ARG A 170 -3.76 12.67 0.46
C ARG A 170 -2.40 12.04 0.75
N ARG A 171 -2.22 11.52 1.96
CA ARG A 171 -1.05 10.74 2.37
C ARG A 171 -1.33 9.28 2.13
N VAL A 172 -0.85 8.76 0.99
CA VAL A 172 -1.16 7.39 0.55
C VAL A 172 -0.08 6.38 0.97
N LEU A 173 1.18 6.80 1.09
CA LEU A 173 2.31 5.89 1.32
C LEU A 173 2.16 4.96 2.53
N PRO A 174 1.70 5.42 3.71
CA PRO A 174 1.53 4.51 4.85
C PRO A 174 0.59 3.34 4.57
N SER A 175 -0.46 3.55 3.76
CA SER A 175 -1.41 2.48 3.41
C SER A 175 -0.87 1.50 2.35
N LEU A 176 0.10 1.95 1.53
CA LEU A 176 0.75 1.16 0.48
C LEU A 176 1.87 0.28 1.03
N MET A 177 2.42 0.62 2.18
CA MET A 177 3.53 -0.08 2.80
C MET A 177 3.06 -1.07 3.86
N SER A 178 3.87 -2.06 4.15
CA SER A 178 3.62 -2.99 5.25
C SER A 178 3.87 -2.34 6.60
N ALA A 179 3.16 -2.79 7.62
CA ALA A 179 3.45 -2.43 9.01
C ALA A 179 4.84 -2.96 9.43
N ASN A 180 5.40 -2.40 10.48
CA ASN A 180 6.63 -2.91 11.07
C ASN A 180 6.38 -3.19 12.59
N PRO A 181 6.38 -4.46 13.01
CA PRO A 181 6.56 -5.68 12.20
C PRO A 181 5.38 -5.95 11.24
N ALA A 182 5.69 -6.56 10.09
CA ALA A 182 4.68 -6.88 9.08
C ALA A 182 3.65 -7.89 9.62
N THR A 183 2.36 -7.57 9.48
CA THR A 183 1.26 -8.47 9.82
C THR A 183 1.20 -9.66 8.84
N LYS A 184 0.44 -10.69 9.20
CA LYS A 184 0.18 -11.82 8.28
C LYS A 184 -0.49 -11.34 6.98
N GLY A 185 -1.41 -10.38 7.08
CA GLY A 185 -2.06 -9.74 5.93
C GLY A 185 -1.07 -8.98 5.05
N ASP A 186 -0.12 -8.24 5.64
CA ASP A 186 0.95 -7.56 4.89
C ASP A 186 1.79 -8.57 4.09
N LYS A 187 2.23 -9.66 4.72
CA LYS A 187 3.04 -10.72 4.07
C LYS A 187 2.31 -11.40 2.91
N ILE A 188 0.99 -11.62 3.04
CA ILE A 188 0.15 -12.14 1.96
C ILE A 188 0.10 -11.15 0.78
N VAL A 189 -0.12 -9.87 1.06
CA VAL A 189 -0.14 -8.81 0.05
C VAL A 189 1.22 -8.67 -0.64
N GLU A 190 2.32 -8.65 0.11
CA GLU A 190 3.69 -8.65 -0.41
C GLU A 190 3.96 -9.84 -1.34
N LYS A 191 3.56 -11.05 -0.92
CA LYS A 191 3.72 -12.25 -1.74
C LYS A 191 2.93 -12.18 -3.04
N ALA A 192 1.69 -11.67 -2.99
CA ALA A 192 0.87 -11.47 -4.17
C ALA A 192 1.52 -10.48 -5.15
N TYR A 193 2.01 -9.33 -4.68
CA TYR A 193 2.74 -8.36 -5.51
C TYR A 193 4.05 -8.94 -6.07
N ALA A 194 4.83 -9.66 -5.27
CA ALA A 194 6.08 -10.26 -5.71
C ALA A 194 5.89 -11.30 -6.83
N THR A 195 4.73 -11.94 -6.89
CA THR A 195 4.40 -12.94 -7.93
C THR A 195 3.53 -12.40 -9.06
N LYS A 196 2.99 -11.18 -8.94
CA LYS A 196 2.03 -10.58 -9.88
C LYS A 196 2.49 -10.67 -11.34
N ASN A 197 3.72 -10.28 -11.64
CA ASN A 197 4.22 -10.18 -13.01
C ASN A 197 4.73 -11.53 -13.58
N SER A 198 4.98 -12.52 -12.72
CA SER A 198 5.50 -13.83 -13.10
C SER A 198 4.41 -14.91 -13.14
N ALA A 199 3.31 -14.71 -12.42
CA ALA A 199 2.21 -15.67 -12.36
C ALA A 199 1.41 -15.70 -13.66
N LYS A 200 1.18 -16.92 -14.20
CA LYS A 200 0.33 -17.16 -15.35
C LYS A 200 -0.99 -17.80 -14.88
N ILE A 201 -2.11 -17.16 -15.17
CA ILE A 201 -3.42 -17.63 -14.73
C ILE A 201 -4.09 -18.41 -15.87
N GLY A 202 -4.57 -19.63 -15.56
CA GLY A 202 -5.17 -20.55 -16.53
C GLY A 202 -5.88 -21.70 -15.86
N SER A 203 -5.77 -22.91 -16.45
CA SER A 203 -6.51 -24.11 -16.00
C SER A 203 -5.72 -25.04 -15.07
N ILE A 204 -4.42 -24.84 -14.89
CA ILE A 204 -3.55 -25.73 -14.09
C ILE A 204 -2.95 -25.03 -12.90
N ASN A 205 -2.55 -25.82 -11.89
CA ASN A 205 -1.84 -25.33 -10.72
C ASN A 205 -0.47 -26.00 -10.62
N ASN A 206 0.61 -25.23 -10.80
CA ASN A 206 2.00 -25.67 -10.69
C ASN A 206 2.83 -24.56 -10.09
N ASP A 207 3.29 -24.77 -8.85
CA ASP A 207 4.05 -23.78 -8.07
C ASP A 207 5.43 -23.48 -8.70
N ALA A 208 6.11 -24.49 -9.22
CA ALA A 208 7.47 -24.34 -9.76
C ALA A 208 7.49 -23.43 -11.00
N SER A 209 6.45 -23.52 -11.84
CA SER A 209 6.29 -22.68 -13.04
C SER A 209 5.41 -21.45 -12.83
N LEU A 210 4.95 -21.18 -11.61
CA LEU A 210 4.03 -20.10 -11.23
C LEU A 210 2.77 -20.05 -12.12
N ARG A 211 2.21 -21.22 -12.44
CA ARG A 211 0.97 -21.35 -13.22
C ARG A 211 -0.16 -21.72 -12.28
N PHE A 212 -1.29 -21.02 -12.36
CA PHE A 212 -2.38 -21.17 -11.40
C PHE A 212 -3.75 -21.03 -12.06
N THR A 213 -4.75 -21.68 -11.47
CA THR A 213 -6.14 -21.23 -11.61
C THR A 213 -6.31 -19.97 -10.76
N THR A 214 -7.41 -19.23 -10.96
CA THR A 214 -7.73 -18.05 -10.14
C THR A 214 -7.67 -18.37 -8.64
N GLY A 215 -8.40 -19.40 -8.19
CA GLY A 215 -8.39 -19.83 -6.79
C GLY A 215 -7.06 -20.48 -6.38
N GLY A 216 -6.34 -21.07 -7.32
CA GLY A 216 -5.01 -21.63 -7.07
C GLY A 216 -3.96 -20.57 -6.75
N PHE A 217 -3.98 -19.42 -7.44
CA PHE A 217 -3.11 -18.28 -7.10
C PHE A 217 -3.38 -17.77 -5.67
N ILE A 218 -4.64 -17.67 -5.29
CA ILE A 218 -5.04 -17.30 -3.93
C ILE A 218 -4.48 -18.31 -2.93
N GLU A 219 -4.77 -19.60 -3.12
CA GLU A 219 -4.27 -20.68 -2.24
C GLU A 219 -2.75 -20.66 -2.10
N TYR A 220 -2.03 -20.57 -3.22
CA TYR A 220 -0.57 -20.45 -3.23
C TYR A 220 -0.06 -19.27 -2.39
N THR A 221 -0.64 -18.10 -2.58
CA THR A 221 -0.24 -16.88 -1.89
C THR A 221 -0.41 -17.00 -0.38
N TYR A 222 -1.53 -17.58 0.06
CA TYR A 222 -1.83 -17.79 1.49
C TYR A 222 -0.95 -18.90 2.09
N ARG A 223 -0.82 -20.03 1.41
CA ARG A 223 -0.01 -21.18 1.86
C ARG A 223 1.46 -20.82 2.02
N LYS A 224 2.03 -20.00 1.12
CA LYS A 224 3.41 -19.49 1.26
C LYS A 224 3.60 -18.57 2.48
N ASN A 225 2.52 -18.16 3.13
CA ASN A 225 2.52 -17.39 4.37
C ASN A 225 1.94 -18.16 5.56
N GLY A 226 1.92 -19.49 5.49
CA GLY A 226 1.50 -20.35 6.59
C GLY A 226 -0.01 -20.37 6.84
N VAL A 227 -0.82 -19.99 5.84
CA VAL A 227 -2.29 -20.06 5.92
C VAL A 227 -2.81 -21.06 4.90
N SER A 228 -3.23 -22.25 5.35
CA SER A 228 -3.80 -23.26 4.47
C SER A 228 -5.29 -22.99 4.24
N LEU A 229 -5.66 -22.84 2.96
CA LEU A 229 -7.07 -22.75 2.57
C LEU A 229 -7.67 -24.12 2.26
N ASN A 230 -6.83 -25.15 2.04
CA ASN A 230 -7.21 -26.52 1.68
C ASN A 230 -8.13 -26.64 0.46
N THR A 231 -8.24 -25.58 -0.35
CA THR A 231 -9.06 -25.57 -1.56
C THR A 231 -8.54 -24.54 -2.58
N LYS A 232 -8.69 -24.86 -3.85
CA LYS A 232 -8.33 -24.00 -4.99
C LYS A 232 -9.56 -23.55 -5.78
N THR A 233 -10.77 -23.80 -5.30
CA THR A 233 -12.00 -23.38 -5.95
C THR A 233 -12.58 -22.14 -5.28
N ILE A 234 -13.02 -21.15 -6.10
CA ILE A 234 -13.53 -19.88 -5.61
C ILE A 234 -14.75 -20.08 -4.70
N SER A 235 -15.67 -20.99 -5.09
CA SER A 235 -16.88 -21.25 -4.31
C SER A 235 -16.61 -21.87 -2.94
N ALA A 236 -15.57 -22.73 -2.81
CA ALA A 236 -15.18 -23.28 -1.52
C ALA A 236 -14.43 -22.22 -0.69
N GLN A 237 -13.57 -21.42 -1.31
CA GLN A 237 -12.86 -20.32 -0.62
C GLN A 237 -13.84 -19.30 -0.02
N MET A 238 -14.97 -19.03 -0.69
CA MET A 238 -15.99 -18.11 -0.19
C MET A 238 -16.68 -18.61 1.09
N LYS A 239 -16.60 -19.88 1.40
CA LYS A 239 -17.19 -20.49 2.63
C LYS A 239 -16.23 -20.50 3.81
N LEU A 240 -14.95 -20.16 3.61
CA LEU A 240 -13.92 -20.19 4.66
C LEU A 240 -14.00 -18.98 5.59
N GLY A 241 -13.44 -19.15 6.79
CA GLY A 241 -13.24 -18.06 7.75
C GLY A 241 -14.51 -17.34 8.18
N THR A 242 -14.39 -16.08 8.56
CA THR A 242 -15.49 -15.21 9.02
C THR A 242 -15.88 -14.19 7.96
N ALA A 243 -17.16 -13.87 7.85
CA ALA A 243 -17.65 -12.81 6.99
C ALA A 243 -17.15 -11.44 7.48
N VAL A 244 -16.78 -10.57 6.55
CA VAL A 244 -16.28 -9.21 6.83
C VAL A 244 -17.09 -8.21 6.04
N SER A 245 -17.56 -7.13 6.69
CA SER A 245 -18.20 -6.02 6.02
C SER A 245 -17.18 -5.21 5.18
N LYS A 246 -17.64 -4.49 4.14
CA LYS A 246 -16.77 -3.63 3.33
C LYS A 246 -16.00 -2.59 4.18
N ALA A 247 -16.63 -2.04 5.22
CA ALA A 247 -16.04 -1.04 6.10
C ALA A 247 -14.91 -1.62 7.00
N ASN A 248 -14.94 -2.93 7.27
CA ASN A 248 -14.01 -3.61 8.16
C ASN A 248 -12.93 -4.43 7.42
N LEU A 249 -12.80 -4.22 6.11
CA LEU A 249 -11.78 -4.89 5.30
C LEU A 249 -10.37 -4.55 5.78
N LYS A 250 -9.53 -5.58 5.91
CA LYS A 250 -8.10 -5.46 6.25
C LYS A 250 -7.24 -6.18 5.21
N LYS A 251 -5.99 -5.78 5.06
CA LYS A 251 -5.04 -6.46 4.17
C LYS A 251 -5.08 -7.97 4.36
N GLY A 252 -5.13 -8.70 3.26
CA GLY A 252 -5.24 -10.15 3.25
C GLY A 252 -6.65 -10.71 3.44
N ASP A 253 -7.71 -9.90 3.47
CA ASP A 253 -9.07 -10.42 3.35
C ASP A 253 -9.35 -10.86 1.90
N LEU A 254 -10.11 -11.93 1.74
CA LEU A 254 -10.61 -12.37 0.43
C LEU A 254 -11.89 -11.61 0.08
N VAL A 255 -11.96 -11.09 -1.14
CA VAL A 255 -13.15 -10.39 -1.65
C VAL A 255 -13.68 -11.14 -2.86
N PHE A 256 -14.98 -11.42 -2.88
CA PHE A 256 -15.64 -12.25 -3.89
C PHE A 256 -16.61 -11.43 -4.73
N PHE A 257 -16.57 -11.68 -6.04
CA PHE A 257 -17.40 -11.01 -7.04
C PHE A 257 -18.09 -12.03 -7.95
N ASN A 258 -19.20 -11.61 -8.54
CA ASN A 258 -19.90 -12.36 -9.60
C ASN A 258 -19.65 -11.72 -10.97
N SER A 259 -19.97 -12.44 -12.04
CA SER A 259 -19.98 -11.91 -13.42
C SER A 259 -21.35 -11.37 -13.85
N LYS A 260 -22.41 -11.71 -13.11
CA LYS A 260 -23.78 -11.28 -13.36
C LYS A 260 -24.32 -10.56 -12.13
N LYS A 261 -24.61 -9.26 -12.23
CA LYS A 261 -25.13 -8.44 -11.12
C LYS A 261 -26.30 -9.15 -10.42
N GLY A 262 -26.23 -9.19 -9.09
CA GLY A 262 -27.22 -9.85 -8.24
C GLY A 262 -27.02 -11.36 -8.03
N SER A 263 -26.16 -12.03 -8.81
CA SER A 263 -25.84 -13.46 -8.59
C SER A 263 -25.11 -13.66 -7.27
N LYS A 264 -25.39 -14.75 -6.58
CA LYS A 264 -24.67 -15.20 -5.38
C LYS A 264 -23.54 -16.20 -5.68
N ILE A 265 -23.37 -16.58 -6.96
CA ILE A 265 -22.32 -17.51 -7.38
C ILE A 265 -21.06 -16.73 -7.66
N PRO A 266 -19.94 -16.97 -6.91
CA PRO A 266 -18.71 -16.27 -7.12
C PRO A 266 -18.01 -16.76 -8.40
N THR A 267 -17.60 -15.83 -9.25
CA THR A 267 -16.82 -16.11 -10.46
C THR A 267 -15.41 -15.51 -10.38
N GLN A 268 -15.18 -14.60 -9.44
CA GLN A 268 -13.89 -13.96 -9.23
C GLN A 268 -13.60 -13.82 -7.73
N VAL A 269 -12.32 -13.93 -7.37
CA VAL A 269 -11.82 -13.68 -6.02
C VAL A 269 -10.60 -12.76 -6.10
N ALA A 270 -10.47 -11.86 -5.13
CA ALA A 270 -9.36 -10.92 -4.98
C ALA A 270 -8.79 -10.97 -3.58
N ILE A 271 -7.53 -10.59 -3.43
CA ILE A 271 -6.91 -10.26 -2.14
C ILE A 271 -7.09 -8.76 -1.91
N TYR A 272 -7.64 -8.37 -0.76
CA TYR A 272 -7.70 -6.96 -0.37
C TYR A 272 -6.32 -6.49 0.07
N ALA A 273 -5.78 -5.49 -0.63
CA ALA A 273 -4.44 -4.97 -0.38
C ALA A 273 -4.42 -3.73 0.54
N GLY A 274 -5.56 -3.42 1.16
CA GLY A 274 -5.74 -2.22 1.98
C GLY A 274 -6.18 -1.01 1.17
N ASP A 275 -6.83 -0.06 1.83
CA ASP A 275 -7.18 1.27 1.27
C ASP A 275 -7.83 1.17 -0.11
N HIS A 276 -8.93 0.42 -0.19
CA HIS A 276 -9.72 0.15 -1.40
C HIS A 276 -9.03 -0.64 -2.52
N ARG A 277 -7.80 -1.14 -2.35
CA ARG A 277 -7.07 -1.84 -3.42
C ARG A 277 -7.30 -3.34 -3.40
N LEU A 278 -7.35 -3.91 -4.60
CA LEU A 278 -7.54 -5.32 -4.86
C LEU A 278 -6.40 -5.86 -5.72
N ILE A 279 -5.93 -7.07 -5.40
CA ILE A 279 -5.06 -7.87 -6.26
C ILE A 279 -5.91 -9.02 -6.79
N ILE A 280 -6.06 -9.09 -8.12
CA ILE A 280 -7.06 -9.91 -8.79
C ILE A 280 -6.37 -10.82 -9.81
N PRO A 281 -6.36 -12.15 -9.62
CA PRO A 281 -5.95 -13.08 -10.66
C PRO A 281 -7.06 -13.17 -11.74
N THR A 282 -6.68 -12.92 -13.00
CA THR A 282 -7.55 -12.99 -14.18
C THR A 282 -6.87 -13.80 -15.27
N THR A 283 -7.60 -14.24 -16.29
CA THR A 283 -7.03 -14.97 -17.43
C THR A 283 -5.96 -14.16 -18.20
N SER A 284 -5.99 -12.83 -18.07
CA SER A 284 -4.96 -11.93 -18.64
C SER A 284 -3.74 -11.74 -17.71
N GLY A 285 -3.70 -12.43 -16.55
CA GLY A 285 -2.66 -12.30 -15.53
C GLY A 285 -3.20 -11.75 -14.21
N VAL A 286 -2.29 -11.44 -13.29
CA VAL A 286 -2.65 -10.82 -12.00
C VAL A 286 -2.65 -9.31 -12.16
N ILE A 287 -3.80 -8.69 -11.95
CA ILE A 287 -3.99 -7.24 -12.08
C ILE A 287 -4.31 -6.61 -10.72
N THR A 288 -4.17 -5.29 -10.65
CA THR A 288 -4.60 -4.49 -9.51
C THR A 288 -5.69 -3.53 -9.91
N ARG A 289 -6.67 -3.32 -9.02
CA ARG A 289 -7.81 -2.43 -9.22
C ARG A 289 -8.24 -1.83 -7.88
N VAL A 290 -9.04 -0.79 -7.93
CA VAL A 290 -9.71 -0.24 -6.75
C VAL A 290 -11.14 -0.75 -6.65
N LEU A 291 -11.54 -1.13 -5.45
CA LEU A 291 -12.91 -1.59 -5.12
C LEU A 291 -13.97 -0.51 -5.39
N LEU A 292 -13.55 0.74 -5.57
CA LEU A 292 -14.40 1.90 -5.81
C LEU A 292 -14.96 1.98 -7.24
N VAL A 293 -14.39 1.24 -8.20
CA VAL A 293 -14.91 1.14 -9.57
C VAL A 293 -16.30 0.52 -9.55
N ASP A 294 -17.25 1.07 -10.32
CA ASP A 294 -18.64 0.67 -10.28
C ASP A 294 -18.84 -0.81 -10.57
N TYR A 295 -18.07 -1.38 -11.50
CA TYR A 295 -18.09 -2.82 -11.73
C TYR A 295 -17.92 -3.62 -10.43
N TYR A 296 -16.89 -3.32 -9.61
CA TYR A 296 -16.65 -4.05 -8.38
C TYR A 296 -17.66 -3.73 -7.27
N LYS A 297 -18.24 -2.52 -7.26
CA LYS A 297 -19.36 -2.20 -6.35
C LYS A 297 -20.60 -3.03 -6.67
N ASP A 298 -20.94 -3.10 -7.95
CA ASP A 298 -22.16 -3.76 -8.45
C ASP A 298 -22.10 -5.28 -8.39
N HIS A 299 -20.89 -5.84 -8.56
CA HIS A 299 -20.66 -7.29 -8.61
C HIS A 299 -20.13 -7.88 -7.30
N TYR A 300 -20.02 -7.09 -6.24
CA TYR A 300 -19.59 -7.55 -4.92
C TYR A 300 -20.60 -8.53 -4.31
N ILE A 301 -20.09 -9.67 -3.82
CA ILE A 301 -20.89 -10.66 -3.08
C ILE A 301 -20.63 -10.56 -1.59
N THR A 302 -19.39 -10.77 -1.17
CA THR A 302 -18.98 -10.86 0.23
C THR A 302 -17.46 -10.73 0.37
N ALA A 303 -16.99 -10.59 1.61
CA ALA A 303 -15.57 -10.77 1.93
C ALA A 303 -15.38 -11.75 3.09
N ARG A 304 -14.23 -12.38 3.16
CA ARG A 304 -13.86 -13.39 4.14
C ARG A 304 -12.50 -13.11 4.75
N ARG A 305 -12.40 -13.19 6.07
CA ARG A 305 -11.15 -13.23 6.81
C ARG A 305 -10.83 -14.64 7.19
N VAL A 306 -9.78 -15.20 6.57
CA VAL A 306 -9.33 -16.58 6.78
C VAL A 306 -8.07 -16.68 7.64
N MET A 307 -7.50 -15.55 7.99
CA MET A 307 -6.37 -15.44 8.93
C MET A 307 -6.90 -15.29 10.35
N LYS A 308 -6.31 -16.03 11.28
CA LYS A 308 -6.48 -15.83 12.71
C LYS A 308 -5.46 -14.83 13.23
#